data_bbea9b075fa8f3cafe59b64838c24334
#
_entry.id   bbea9b075fa8f3cafe59b64838c24334
#
_cell.length_a   1.000
_cell.length_b   1.000
_cell.length_c   1.000
_cell.angle_alpha   90.00
_cell.angle_beta   90.00
_cell.angle_gamma   90.00
#
_symmetry.space_group_name_H-M   'P 1'
#
loop_
_entity.id
_entity.type
_entity.pdbx_description
1 polymer ?
#
loop_
_entity_poly.entity_id
_entity_poly.type
_entity_poly.pdbx_seq_one_letter_code
_entity_poly.pdbx_strand_id
1 'polypeptide(L)'
;MRVDILTMFPDTFSCYFNESILKRAQKKKLLAIRVHDLRRWTADRHKTVDDRPYGGGPGMIMKVEPFYRAVAALKRKAKITAKRDPVRGSEKRKASVRVILTSAKGKQFTQADARRLAHYQRIIILCGRYEGVDERVADSIADEELSIGPYVLTGGELPAMVVVDALSRHIPGVLGHPESLEEKRHASC
;
A
#
# COMPACT_ATOMS: atom_id res chain seq x y z
N MET A 1 -3.20 10.95 7.32
CA MET A 1 -2.51 9.74 6.88
C MET A 1 -2.18 9.82 5.39
N ARG A 2 -1.09 9.19 4.93
CA ARG A 2 -0.77 9.11 3.49
C ARG A 2 -0.56 7.67 3.08
N VAL A 3 -1.12 7.28 1.92
CA VAL A 3 -0.89 5.99 1.26
C VAL A 3 -0.28 6.24 -0.10
N ASP A 4 0.87 5.62 -0.38
CA ASP A 4 1.53 5.59 -1.68
C ASP A 4 1.45 4.15 -2.22
N ILE A 5 0.95 3.96 -3.44
CA ILE A 5 0.79 2.66 -4.08
C ILE A 5 1.72 2.60 -5.28
N LEU A 6 2.55 1.57 -5.35
CA LEU A 6 3.45 1.29 -6.46
C LEU A 6 2.85 0.16 -7.32
N THR A 7 2.56 0.45 -8.58
CA THR A 7 1.90 -0.48 -9.51
C THR A 7 2.38 -0.26 -10.94
N MET A 8 2.15 -1.22 -11.81
CA MET A 8 2.29 -1.09 -13.26
C MET A 8 1.04 -0.52 -13.94
N PHE A 9 -0.11 -0.49 -13.25
CA PHE A 9 -1.42 -0.13 -13.78
C PHE A 9 -2.09 0.95 -12.92
N PRO A 10 -1.56 2.20 -12.93
CA PRO A 10 -2.05 3.26 -12.05
C PRO A 10 -3.52 3.65 -12.30
N ASP A 11 -4.00 3.52 -13.53
CA ASP A 11 -5.35 3.94 -13.90
C ASP A 11 -6.45 3.06 -13.27
N THR A 12 -6.11 1.82 -12.87
CA THR A 12 -7.03 0.88 -12.21
C THR A 12 -7.67 1.46 -10.95
N PHE A 13 -6.98 2.37 -10.26
CA PHE A 13 -7.40 2.90 -8.96
C PHE A 13 -8.33 4.11 -9.03
N SER A 14 -8.34 4.83 -10.14
CA SER A 14 -8.96 6.14 -10.25
C SER A 14 -10.46 6.12 -10.00
N CYS A 15 -11.19 5.14 -10.55
CA CYS A 15 -12.64 5.02 -10.39
C CYS A 15 -13.04 4.70 -8.95
N TYR A 16 -12.26 3.90 -8.22
CA TYR A 16 -12.61 3.52 -6.85
C TYR A 16 -12.24 4.60 -5.81
N PHE A 17 -11.02 5.11 -5.86
CA PHE A 17 -10.53 6.06 -4.86
C PHE A 17 -11.13 7.46 -4.97
N ASN A 18 -11.73 7.79 -6.11
CA ASN A 18 -12.38 9.07 -6.34
C ASN A 18 -13.89 9.05 -6.04
N GLU A 19 -14.38 8.03 -5.34
CA GLU A 19 -15.80 7.92 -5.01
C GLU A 19 -16.06 7.87 -3.49
N SER A 20 -17.30 8.19 -3.13
CA SER A 20 -17.91 8.01 -1.81
C SER A 20 -17.04 8.47 -0.63
N ILE A 21 -16.80 7.60 0.34
CA ILE A 21 -16.11 7.87 1.61
C ILE A 21 -14.63 8.25 1.36
N LEU A 22 -13.94 7.55 0.46
CA LEU A 22 -12.54 7.80 0.14
C LEU A 22 -12.34 9.18 -0.49
N LYS A 23 -13.20 9.57 -1.43
CA LYS A 23 -13.22 10.92 -2.01
C LYS A 23 -13.41 11.99 -0.94
N ARG A 24 -14.38 11.80 -0.03
CA ARG A 24 -14.63 12.74 1.08
C ARG A 24 -13.46 12.84 2.02
N ALA A 25 -12.84 11.70 2.39
CA ALA A 25 -11.66 11.67 3.25
C ALA A 25 -10.47 12.43 2.64
N GLN A 26 -10.25 12.29 1.33
CA GLN A 26 -9.22 13.01 0.61
C GLN A 26 -9.52 14.53 0.53
N LYS A 27 -10.77 14.92 0.22
CA LYS A 27 -11.19 16.33 0.25
C LYS A 27 -11.00 16.98 1.62
N LYS A 28 -11.29 16.25 2.70
CA LYS A 28 -11.08 16.69 4.09
C LYS A 28 -9.60 16.64 4.52
N LYS A 29 -8.67 16.20 3.64
CA LYS A 29 -7.23 16.05 3.93
C LYS A 29 -6.93 15.09 5.10
N LEU A 30 -7.84 14.19 5.43
CA LEU A 30 -7.66 13.15 6.44
C LEU A 30 -6.80 11.99 5.88
N LEU A 31 -6.99 11.69 4.60
CA LEU A 31 -6.29 10.67 3.85
C LEU A 31 -5.75 11.28 2.55
N ALA A 32 -4.53 10.95 2.17
CA ALA A 32 -3.95 11.28 0.87
C ALA A 32 -3.51 9.99 0.19
N ILE A 33 -4.15 9.61 -0.90
CA ILE A 33 -3.79 8.43 -1.70
C ILE A 33 -3.01 8.93 -2.93
N ARG A 34 -1.86 8.30 -3.20
CA ARG A 34 -1.05 8.57 -4.39
C ARG A 34 -0.66 7.27 -5.05
N VAL A 35 -1.09 7.09 -6.26
CA VAL A 35 -0.74 5.95 -7.11
C VAL A 35 0.44 6.34 -8.00
N HIS A 36 1.41 5.46 -8.07
CA HIS A 36 2.65 5.70 -8.80
C HIS A 36 2.88 4.56 -9.79
N ASP A 37 3.17 4.92 -11.03
CA ASP A 37 3.65 3.96 -12.02
C ASP A 37 5.09 3.54 -11.69
N LEU A 38 5.29 2.25 -11.43
CA LEU A 38 6.59 1.66 -11.07
C LEU A 38 7.64 1.87 -12.16
N ARG A 39 7.23 1.97 -13.42
CA ARG A 39 8.12 2.23 -14.56
C ARG A 39 8.90 3.53 -14.46
N ARG A 40 8.49 4.47 -13.59
CA ARG A 40 9.22 5.73 -13.35
C ARG A 40 10.54 5.53 -12.63
N TRP A 41 10.80 4.35 -12.08
CA TRP A 41 12.03 4.03 -11.35
C TRP A 41 12.91 3.00 -12.04
N THR A 42 12.62 2.66 -13.30
CA THR A 42 13.53 1.92 -14.16
C THR A 42 14.65 2.82 -14.70
N ALA A 43 15.78 2.23 -15.08
CA ALA A 43 16.91 2.98 -15.63
C ALA A 43 17.05 2.80 -17.14
N ASP A 44 16.42 1.78 -17.69
CA ASP A 44 16.50 1.43 -19.10
C ASP A 44 15.49 2.21 -19.95
N ARG A 45 15.79 2.33 -21.25
CA ARG A 45 14.95 3.04 -22.23
C ARG A 45 13.55 2.42 -22.36
N HIS A 46 13.46 1.11 -22.24
CA HIS A 46 12.19 0.37 -22.38
C HIS A 46 11.34 0.36 -21.12
N LYS A 47 11.84 0.91 -20.00
CA LYS A 47 11.18 0.96 -18.71
C LYS A 47 10.73 -0.42 -18.21
N THR A 48 11.62 -1.40 -18.36
CA THR A 48 11.39 -2.80 -18.05
C THR A 48 11.33 -3.02 -16.55
N VAL A 49 10.22 -3.56 -16.04
CA VAL A 49 10.00 -3.82 -14.60
C VAL A 49 10.01 -5.30 -14.25
N ASP A 50 10.15 -6.17 -15.24
CA ASP A 50 10.07 -7.62 -15.14
C ASP A 50 11.25 -8.30 -15.83
N ASP A 51 11.51 -9.57 -15.51
CA ASP A 51 12.56 -10.41 -16.07
C ASP A 51 12.13 -11.87 -16.03
N ARG A 52 12.89 -12.73 -16.71
CA ARG A 52 12.70 -14.18 -16.63
C ARG A 52 13.05 -14.69 -15.23
N PRO A 53 12.34 -15.72 -14.73
CA PRO A 53 12.68 -16.32 -13.44
C PRO A 53 14.09 -16.87 -13.40
N TYR A 54 14.81 -16.67 -12.30
CA TYR A 54 16.08 -17.34 -12.06
C TYR A 54 15.86 -18.85 -12.00
N GLY A 55 16.68 -19.61 -12.74
CA GLY A 55 16.51 -21.06 -12.84
C GLY A 55 15.57 -21.52 -13.94
N GLY A 56 14.99 -20.61 -14.73
CA GLY A 56 14.07 -20.93 -15.83
C GLY A 56 12.64 -21.14 -15.33
N GLY A 57 11.75 -21.49 -16.25
CA GLY A 57 10.32 -21.67 -15.99
C GLY A 57 9.46 -20.72 -16.83
N PRO A 58 8.16 -20.98 -16.92
CA PRO A 58 7.22 -20.11 -17.64
C PRO A 58 6.97 -18.81 -16.87
N GLY A 59 6.57 -17.76 -17.60
CA GLY A 59 6.17 -16.48 -17.03
C GLY A 59 7.33 -15.52 -16.79
N MET A 60 7.01 -14.45 -16.06
CA MET A 60 7.91 -13.34 -15.74
C MET A 60 7.86 -13.06 -14.24
N ILE A 61 8.92 -12.45 -13.70
CA ILE A 61 9.01 -12.02 -12.31
C ILE A 61 9.34 -10.53 -12.29
N MET A 62 8.71 -9.77 -11.40
CA MET A 62 9.00 -8.35 -11.24
C MET A 62 10.36 -8.13 -10.57
N LYS A 63 11.15 -7.22 -11.16
CA LYS A 63 12.51 -6.90 -10.72
C LYS A 63 12.54 -6.19 -9.37
N VAL A 64 13.60 -6.42 -8.59
CA VAL A 64 13.84 -5.78 -7.30
C VAL A 64 14.19 -4.30 -7.43
N GLU A 65 14.99 -3.90 -8.42
CA GLU A 65 15.55 -2.55 -8.53
C GLU A 65 14.51 -1.44 -8.64
N PRO A 66 13.44 -1.55 -9.46
CA PRO A 66 12.39 -0.52 -9.51
C PRO A 66 11.72 -0.31 -8.16
N PHE A 67 11.40 -1.39 -7.43
CA PHE A 67 10.81 -1.30 -6.10
C PHE A 67 11.77 -0.65 -5.09
N TYR A 68 13.02 -1.07 -5.08
CA TYR A 68 14.03 -0.50 -4.19
C TYR A 68 14.16 1.01 -4.38
N ARG A 69 14.35 1.46 -5.64
CA ARG A 69 14.50 2.88 -5.98
C ARG A 69 13.24 3.68 -5.62
N ALA A 70 12.06 3.14 -5.90
CA ALA A 70 10.78 3.77 -5.59
C ALA A 70 10.60 3.95 -4.08
N VAL A 71 10.77 2.88 -3.30
CA VAL A 71 10.61 2.91 -1.84
C VAL A 71 11.63 3.84 -1.19
N ALA A 72 12.90 3.80 -1.62
CA ALA A 72 13.94 4.69 -1.14
C ALA A 72 13.60 6.18 -1.40
N ALA A 73 13.14 6.50 -2.61
CA ALA A 73 12.71 7.86 -2.97
C ALA A 73 11.50 8.32 -2.14
N LEU A 74 10.52 7.45 -1.92
CA LEU A 74 9.34 7.75 -1.13
C LEU A 74 9.69 7.91 0.37
N LYS A 75 10.52 7.04 0.95
CA LYS A 75 11.00 7.15 2.34
C LYS A 75 11.79 8.44 2.55
N ARG A 76 12.64 8.86 1.59
CA ARG A 76 13.38 10.13 1.65
C ARG A 76 12.44 11.35 1.69
N LYS A 77 11.42 11.38 0.84
CA LYS A 77 10.40 12.43 0.85
C LYS A 77 9.64 12.50 2.18
N ALA A 78 9.39 11.35 2.83
CA ALA A 78 8.72 11.31 4.14
C ALA A 78 9.55 11.99 5.23
N LYS A 79 10.86 11.73 5.28
CA LYS A 79 11.78 12.37 6.25
C LYS A 79 11.83 13.89 6.09
N ILE A 80 11.78 14.40 4.85
CA ILE A 80 11.79 15.84 4.56
C ILE A 80 10.49 16.50 5.01
N THR A 81 9.34 15.86 4.79
CA THR A 81 8.04 16.41 5.17
C THR A 81 7.87 16.46 6.69
N ALA A 82 8.31 15.41 7.39
CA ALA A 82 8.27 15.37 8.87
C ALA A 82 9.12 16.47 9.54
N LYS A 83 10.18 16.95 8.88
CA LYS A 83 11.01 18.07 9.36
C LYS A 83 10.36 19.45 9.14
N ARG A 84 9.38 19.56 8.22
CA ARG A 84 8.75 20.85 7.84
C ARG A 84 7.48 21.19 8.60
N ASP A 85 6.89 20.25 9.36
CA ASP A 85 5.69 20.47 10.18
C ASP A 85 6.02 20.39 11.68
N PRO A 86 6.56 21.48 12.31
CA PRO A 86 6.80 21.52 13.75
C PRO A 86 5.56 21.82 14.57
N VAL A 87 4.41 22.09 13.95
CA VAL A 87 3.20 22.54 14.65
C VAL A 87 2.09 21.49 14.56
N ARG A 88 2.19 20.46 15.40
CA ARG A 88 1.03 19.79 16.02
C ARG A 88 1.52 19.13 17.29
N GLY A 89 1.25 19.80 18.39
CA GLY A 89 1.57 19.35 19.73
C GLY A 89 0.99 17.98 20.05
N SER A 90 1.63 17.37 21.03
CA SER A 90 1.37 16.10 21.72
C SER A 90 1.89 14.84 21.05
N GLU A 91 2.76 14.20 21.83
CA GLU A 91 3.37 12.89 21.66
C GLU A 91 4.27 12.71 20.44
N LYS A 92 5.51 12.36 20.70
CA LYS A 92 6.55 11.96 19.73
C LYS A 92 6.07 10.77 18.86
N ARG A 93 5.15 11.03 17.93
CA ARG A 93 4.87 10.08 16.85
C ARG A 93 6.10 10.04 15.97
N LYS A 94 6.97 9.07 16.17
CA LYS A 94 7.99 8.71 15.18
C LYS A 94 7.26 8.63 13.84
N ALA A 95 7.77 9.35 12.81
CA ALA A 95 7.24 9.26 11.45
C ALA A 95 7.35 7.80 10.99
N SER A 96 6.33 7.01 11.30
CA SER A 96 6.35 5.58 11.03
C SER A 96 5.84 5.35 9.62
N VAL A 97 6.73 4.90 8.76
CA VAL A 97 6.44 4.41 7.41
C VAL A 97 6.35 2.90 7.49
N ARG A 98 5.32 2.30 6.89
CA ARG A 98 5.19 0.86 6.74
C ARG A 98 5.12 0.49 5.26
N VAL A 99 5.94 -0.45 4.83
CA VAL A 99 5.96 -0.97 3.45
C VAL A 99 5.29 -2.33 3.44
N ILE A 100 4.29 -2.50 2.59
CA ILE A 100 3.48 -3.71 2.49
C ILE A 100 3.58 -4.24 1.07
N LEU A 101 3.92 -5.51 0.92
CA LEU A 101 3.80 -6.23 -0.34
C LEU A 101 2.46 -6.99 -0.36
N THR A 102 1.65 -6.78 -1.40
CA THR A 102 0.47 -7.62 -1.62
C THR A 102 0.89 -8.91 -2.31
N SER A 103 0.62 -10.05 -1.66
CA SER A 103 1.10 -11.36 -2.06
C SER A 103 0.12 -12.45 -1.68
N ALA A 104 -0.10 -13.45 -2.54
CA ALA A 104 -1.00 -14.57 -2.23
C ALA A 104 -0.48 -15.44 -1.06
N LYS A 105 0.85 -15.50 -0.88
CA LYS A 105 1.50 -16.24 0.22
C LYS A 105 1.63 -15.45 1.52
N GLY A 106 1.26 -14.16 1.49
CA GLY A 106 1.35 -13.29 2.66
C GLY A 106 0.39 -13.68 3.78
N LYS A 107 0.62 -13.11 4.97
CA LYS A 107 -0.32 -13.22 6.10
C LYS A 107 -1.70 -12.73 5.66
N GLN A 108 -2.75 -13.47 6.01
CA GLN A 108 -4.12 -13.03 5.74
C GLN A 108 -4.43 -11.72 6.48
N PHE A 109 -4.87 -10.73 5.71
CA PHE A 109 -5.27 -9.42 6.20
C PHE A 109 -6.57 -9.51 6.99
N THR A 110 -6.61 -8.90 8.16
CA THR A 110 -7.75 -8.94 9.09
C THR A 110 -8.16 -7.54 9.51
N GLN A 111 -9.31 -7.43 10.17
CA GLN A 111 -9.76 -6.18 10.78
C GLN A 111 -8.76 -5.63 11.82
N ALA A 112 -8.08 -6.50 12.55
CA ALA A 112 -7.02 -6.12 13.49
C ALA A 112 -5.83 -5.48 12.76
N ASP A 113 -5.47 -5.99 11.58
CA ASP A 113 -4.42 -5.40 10.75
C ASP A 113 -4.85 -4.04 10.19
N ALA A 114 -6.10 -3.88 9.74
CA ALA A 114 -6.63 -2.60 9.29
C ALA A 114 -6.53 -1.53 10.39
N ARG A 115 -6.93 -1.88 11.62
CA ARG A 115 -6.83 -1.01 12.80
C ARG A 115 -5.37 -0.64 13.09
N ARG A 116 -4.47 -1.63 13.13
CA ARG A 116 -3.03 -1.44 13.36
C ARG A 116 -2.41 -0.52 12.31
N LEU A 117 -2.71 -0.75 11.02
CA LEU A 117 -2.16 0.01 9.91
C LEU A 117 -2.66 1.47 9.90
N ALA A 118 -3.87 1.74 10.35
CA ALA A 118 -4.41 3.11 10.45
C ALA A 118 -3.61 4.02 11.41
N HIS A 119 -2.79 3.46 12.30
CA HIS A 119 -1.94 4.24 13.21
C HIS A 119 -0.64 4.75 12.56
N TYR A 120 -0.25 4.22 11.38
CA TYR A 120 0.93 4.72 10.68
C TYR A 120 0.65 6.07 10.02
N GLN A 121 1.65 6.91 9.98
CA GLN A 121 1.55 8.19 9.24
C GLN A 121 1.55 7.97 7.74
N ARG A 122 2.29 6.94 7.31
CA ARG A 122 2.45 6.62 5.88
C ARG A 122 2.52 5.12 5.66
N ILE A 123 1.76 4.66 4.68
CA ILE A 123 1.82 3.30 4.13
C ILE A 123 2.34 3.38 2.69
N ILE A 124 3.23 2.46 2.32
CA ILE A 124 3.65 2.24 0.95
C ILE A 124 3.22 0.83 0.58
N ILE A 125 2.37 0.67 -0.43
CA ILE A 125 1.88 -0.64 -0.88
C ILE A 125 2.56 -0.96 -2.21
N LEU A 126 3.13 -2.16 -2.28
CA LEU A 126 3.78 -2.73 -3.46
C LEU A 126 2.81 -3.72 -4.09
N CYS A 127 2.39 -3.47 -5.33
CA CYS A 127 1.51 -4.38 -6.08
C CYS A 127 2.36 -5.30 -6.95
N GLY A 128 2.32 -6.61 -6.66
CA GLY A 128 2.92 -7.64 -7.50
C GLY A 128 2.08 -7.95 -8.73
N ARG A 129 2.71 -8.46 -9.79
CA ARG A 129 2.10 -8.96 -11.02
C ARG A 129 2.86 -10.17 -11.52
N TYR A 130 2.35 -10.80 -12.59
CA TYR A 130 2.93 -11.99 -13.22
C TYR A 130 2.99 -13.17 -12.26
N GLU A 131 4.08 -13.96 -12.30
CA GLU A 131 4.31 -15.09 -11.38
C GLU A 131 4.72 -14.63 -9.97
N GLY A 132 4.88 -13.32 -9.78
CA GLY A 132 5.23 -12.73 -8.50
C GLY A 132 6.29 -11.64 -8.61
N VAL A 133 6.88 -11.37 -7.47
CA VAL A 133 7.92 -10.36 -7.29
C VAL A 133 9.19 -11.08 -6.83
N ASP A 134 10.36 -10.62 -7.27
CA ASP A 134 11.65 -11.12 -6.78
C ASP A 134 11.65 -11.18 -5.25
N GLU A 135 12.01 -12.32 -4.69
CA GLU A 135 11.92 -12.60 -3.25
C GLU A 135 12.65 -11.55 -2.39
N ARG A 136 13.72 -10.97 -2.94
CA ARG A 136 14.45 -9.87 -2.26
C ARG A 136 13.58 -8.65 -1.97
N VAL A 137 12.45 -8.47 -2.67
CA VAL A 137 11.48 -7.40 -2.36
C VAL A 137 10.78 -7.71 -1.05
N ALA A 138 10.36 -8.96 -0.84
CA ALA A 138 9.76 -9.41 0.42
C ALA A 138 10.76 -9.33 1.57
N ASP A 139 11.96 -9.91 1.37
CA ASP A 139 12.96 -10.07 2.43
C ASP A 139 13.62 -8.76 2.87
N SER A 140 13.85 -7.81 1.94
CA SER A 140 14.72 -6.66 2.20
C SER A 140 14.04 -5.30 2.04
N ILE A 141 12.88 -5.21 1.39
CA ILE A 141 12.22 -3.94 1.06
C ILE A 141 10.88 -3.80 1.78
N ALA A 142 10.05 -4.86 1.77
CA ALA A 142 8.78 -4.88 2.48
C ALA A 142 9.01 -5.09 3.98
N ASP A 143 8.15 -4.49 4.79
CA ASP A 143 8.12 -4.74 6.22
C ASP A 143 7.17 -5.91 6.56
N GLU A 144 6.24 -6.23 5.65
CA GLU A 144 5.31 -7.35 5.75
C GLU A 144 4.66 -7.68 4.39
N GLU A 145 4.26 -8.94 4.24
CA GLU A 145 3.42 -9.40 3.11
C GLU A 145 1.99 -9.65 3.60
N LEU A 146 1.02 -9.17 2.82
CA LEU A 146 -0.40 -9.33 3.12
C LEU A 146 -1.15 -9.97 1.96
N SER A 147 -1.97 -10.98 2.28
CA SER A 147 -2.97 -11.61 1.42
C SER A 147 -4.37 -11.17 1.81
N ILE A 148 -5.30 -11.05 0.88
CA ILE A 148 -6.71 -10.74 1.19
C ILE A 148 -7.60 -11.99 1.22
N GLY A 149 -7.03 -13.17 1.02
CA GLY A 149 -7.78 -14.43 1.07
C GLY A 149 -7.00 -15.61 0.46
N PRO A 150 -7.50 -16.84 0.64
CA PRO A 150 -6.87 -18.06 0.17
C PRO A 150 -7.16 -18.32 -1.33
N TYR A 151 -6.86 -17.35 -2.17
CA TYR A 151 -7.04 -17.42 -3.62
C TYR A 151 -5.99 -16.58 -4.34
N VAL A 152 -5.70 -16.92 -5.58
CA VAL A 152 -4.77 -16.19 -6.42
C VAL A 152 -5.54 -15.18 -7.27
N LEU A 153 -5.02 -13.97 -7.35
CA LEU A 153 -5.53 -12.89 -8.19
C LEU A 153 -4.54 -12.56 -9.31
N THR A 154 -5.00 -11.85 -10.33
CA THR A 154 -4.16 -11.44 -11.46
C THR A 154 -3.09 -10.41 -11.09
N GLY A 155 -3.17 -9.81 -9.89
CA GLY A 155 -2.21 -8.82 -9.40
C GLY A 155 -2.58 -8.22 -8.06
N GLY A 156 -1.69 -7.39 -7.54
CA GLY A 156 -1.77 -6.79 -6.22
C GLY A 156 -2.64 -5.54 -6.13
N GLU A 157 -3.20 -5.04 -7.24
CA GLU A 157 -3.97 -3.79 -7.27
C GLU A 157 -5.28 -3.91 -6.49
N LEU A 158 -6.04 -4.98 -6.72
CA LEU A 158 -7.30 -5.23 -6.01
C LEU A 158 -7.06 -5.45 -4.50
N PRO A 159 -6.08 -6.29 -4.08
CA PRO A 159 -5.67 -6.36 -2.69
C PRO A 159 -5.30 -5.00 -2.07
N ALA A 160 -4.58 -4.17 -2.80
CA ALA A 160 -4.22 -2.83 -2.33
C ALA A 160 -5.46 -1.95 -2.10
N MET A 161 -6.47 -2.01 -2.97
CA MET A 161 -7.74 -1.30 -2.78
C MET A 161 -8.46 -1.77 -1.52
N VAL A 162 -8.56 -3.08 -1.29
CA VAL A 162 -9.19 -3.67 -0.10
C VAL A 162 -8.49 -3.21 1.17
N VAL A 163 -7.15 -3.27 1.21
CA VAL A 163 -6.37 -2.81 2.36
C VAL A 163 -6.60 -1.31 2.62
N VAL A 164 -6.57 -0.47 1.58
CA VAL A 164 -6.78 0.98 1.72
C VAL A 164 -8.21 1.30 2.18
N ASP A 165 -9.21 0.63 1.64
CA ASP A 165 -10.60 0.83 2.08
C ASP A 165 -10.75 0.49 3.56
N ALA A 166 -10.39 -0.73 3.96
CA ALA A 166 -10.55 -1.21 5.33
C ALA A 166 -9.81 -0.33 6.34
N LEU A 167 -8.53 0.01 6.09
CA LEU A 167 -7.78 0.86 7.02
C LEU A 167 -8.30 2.31 7.07
N SER A 168 -8.87 2.82 5.96
CA SER A 168 -9.39 4.19 5.91
C SER A 168 -10.52 4.43 6.89
N ARG A 169 -11.33 3.42 7.14
CA ARG A 169 -12.47 3.46 8.08
C ARG A 169 -12.04 3.70 9.53
N HIS A 170 -10.78 3.33 9.87
CA HIS A 170 -10.19 3.55 11.21
C HIS A 170 -9.51 4.90 11.38
N ILE A 171 -9.44 5.72 10.33
CA ILE A 171 -8.88 7.07 10.42
C ILE A 171 -9.92 8.00 11.05
N PRO A 172 -9.61 8.69 12.16
CA PRO A 172 -10.56 9.60 12.80
C PRO A 172 -11.14 10.63 11.83
N GLY A 173 -12.47 10.77 11.81
CA GLY A 173 -13.19 11.73 10.97
C GLY A 173 -13.49 11.28 9.54
N VAL A 174 -13.04 10.09 9.12
CA VAL A 174 -13.41 9.51 7.81
C VAL A 174 -14.85 9.05 7.82
N LEU A 175 -15.27 8.29 8.83
CA LEU A 175 -16.68 7.96 9.06
C LEU A 175 -17.36 9.11 9.79
N GLY A 176 -18.64 9.35 9.46
CA GLY A 176 -19.45 10.39 10.10
C GLY A 176 -19.78 10.07 11.56
N HIS A 177 -20.01 8.78 11.85
CA HIS A 177 -20.30 8.29 13.19
C HIS A 177 -19.32 7.18 13.56
N PRO A 178 -18.67 7.25 14.74
CA PRO A 178 -17.77 6.19 15.20
C PRO A 178 -18.43 4.80 15.30
N GLU A 179 -19.71 4.76 15.57
CA GLU A 179 -20.52 3.53 15.67
C GLU A 179 -20.68 2.80 14.32
N SER A 180 -20.44 3.51 13.20
CA SER A 180 -20.48 2.93 11.84
C SER A 180 -19.31 1.97 11.54
N LEU A 181 -18.38 1.77 12.48
CA LEU A 181 -17.30 0.78 12.34
C LEU A 181 -17.82 -0.67 12.34
N GLU A 182 -19.05 -0.90 12.81
CA GLU A 182 -19.76 -2.21 12.77
C GLU A 182 -18.95 -3.43 13.22
N GLU A 183 -17.91 -3.23 14.02
CA GLU A 183 -17.00 -4.29 14.47
C GLU A 183 -17.74 -5.37 15.28
N LYS A 184 -18.87 -5.02 15.89
CA LYS A 184 -19.68 -5.93 16.70
C LYS A 184 -20.49 -6.92 15.87
N ARG A 185 -20.74 -6.66 14.58
CA ARG A 185 -21.53 -7.57 13.72
C ARG A 185 -20.77 -8.81 13.28
N HIS A 186 -19.43 -8.77 13.27
CA HIS A 186 -18.59 -9.89 12.88
C HIS A 186 -18.08 -10.73 14.05
N ALA A 187 -18.37 -10.33 15.30
CA ALA A 187 -18.02 -11.10 16.49
C ALA A 187 -19.05 -12.19 16.83
N SER A 188 -20.12 -12.31 16.04
CA SER A 188 -21.25 -13.22 16.29
C SER A 188 -21.39 -14.32 15.22
N CYS A 189 -20.36 -14.58 14.41
CA CYS A 189 -20.32 -15.74 13.49
C CYS A 189 -19.23 -16.71 13.91
#